data_5b2abd3f680555b3fa9018eb90f271fd
#
_entry.id   5b2abd3f680555b3fa9018eb90f271fd
#
_cell.length_a   1.000
_cell.length_b   1.000
_cell.length_c   1.000
_cell.angle_alpha   90.00
_cell.angle_beta   90.00
_cell.angle_gamma   90.00
#
_symmetry.space_group_name_H-M   'P 1'
#
loop_
_entity.id
_entity.type
_entity.pdbx_description
1 polymer ?
#
loop_
_entity_poly.entity_id
_entity_poly.type
_entity_poly.pdbx_seq_one_letter_code
_entity_poly.pdbx_strand_id
1 'polypeptide(L)'
;MSVSSSTKEEISLKKFKEKVINDFRTVSLSREVSIQGRREVLLGKGKFGIFGDGKELPQVVMSHFFKDGDYRSGYYRDQTLLMSQNLLSAREIFAAVYGHPDKLYEKMSGGRQMAGHFLTNTIDENNNWIDQTSQKNHISDISPTASQMSRLVGLGLASKIYRNSSISGSEKFSKNGNEVAWGTIGNASTSQGIFFEAVNACGVLQIPTIISVWDD
;
A
#
# COMPACT_ATOMS: atom_id res chain seq x y z
N MET A 1 -23.39 -1.91 -23.34
CA MET A 1 -22.56 -2.33 -22.17
C MET A 1 -23.48 -3.05 -21.22
N SER A 2 -23.42 -4.37 -21.17
CA SER A 2 -24.20 -5.18 -20.21
C SER A 2 -23.52 -5.09 -18.85
N VAL A 3 -24.20 -4.50 -17.89
CA VAL A 3 -23.79 -4.54 -16.48
C VAL A 3 -23.95 -6.00 -16.02
N SER A 4 -22.83 -6.69 -15.88
CA SER A 4 -22.79 -8.01 -15.25
C SER A 4 -23.36 -7.87 -13.84
N SER A 5 -24.45 -8.58 -13.55
CA SER A 5 -24.98 -8.68 -12.20
C SER A 5 -23.94 -9.34 -11.30
N SER A 6 -23.27 -8.55 -10.47
CA SER A 6 -22.43 -9.09 -9.41
C SER A 6 -23.35 -9.85 -8.46
N THR A 7 -23.24 -11.17 -8.43
CA THR A 7 -23.82 -12.00 -7.38
C THR A 7 -23.29 -11.48 -6.05
N LYS A 8 -24.16 -10.89 -5.24
CA LYS A 8 -23.84 -10.54 -3.85
C LYS A 8 -23.57 -11.86 -3.12
N GLU A 9 -22.31 -12.13 -2.80
CA GLU A 9 -21.99 -13.20 -1.86
C GLU A 9 -22.62 -12.85 -0.51
N GLU A 10 -23.65 -13.58 -0.10
CA GLU A 10 -24.22 -13.46 1.24
C GLU A 10 -23.21 -13.99 2.25
N ILE A 11 -22.59 -13.08 2.98
CA ILE A 11 -21.68 -13.42 4.08
C ILE A 11 -22.52 -13.84 5.28
N SER A 12 -22.28 -15.03 5.85
CA SER A 12 -22.98 -15.46 7.07
C SER A 12 -22.71 -14.46 8.22
N LEU A 13 -23.67 -14.29 9.12
CA LEU A 13 -23.56 -13.37 10.27
C LEU A 13 -22.31 -13.67 11.12
N LYS A 14 -21.93 -14.95 11.24
CA LYS A 14 -20.72 -15.37 11.96
C LYS A 14 -19.47 -14.80 11.29
N LYS A 15 -19.32 -15.02 9.98
CA LYS A 15 -18.17 -14.50 9.20
C LYS A 15 -18.12 -12.97 9.21
N PHE A 16 -19.28 -12.31 9.14
CA PHE A 16 -19.36 -10.86 9.23
C PHE A 16 -18.84 -10.35 10.58
N LYS A 17 -19.29 -10.95 11.69
CA LYS A 17 -18.82 -10.59 13.04
C LYS A 17 -17.31 -10.82 13.19
N GLU A 18 -16.79 -11.95 12.73
CA GLU A 18 -15.35 -12.24 12.77
C GLU A 18 -14.55 -11.20 12.00
N LYS A 19 -15.01 -10.82 10.80
CA LYS A 19 -14.40 -9.77 9.99
C LYS A 19 -14.37 -8.43 10.74
N VAL A 20 -15.50 -7.98 11.26
CA VAL A 20 -15.59 -6.71 12.00
C VAL A 20 -14.68 -6.70 13.22
N ILE A 21 -14.61 -7.81 13.97
CA ILE A 21 -13.72 -7.92 15.13
C ILE A 21 -12.24 -7.84 14.71
N ASN A 22 -11.87 -8.50 13.61
CA ASN A 22 -10.49 -8.44 13.10
C ASN A 22 -10.13 -7.05 12.60
N ASP A 23 -11.04 -6.39 11.89
CA ASP A 23 -10.88 -5.02 11.42
C ASP A 23 -10.68 -4.07 12.62
N PHE A 24 -11.53 -4.19 13.66
CA PHE A 24 -11.42 -3.42 14.88
C PHE A 24 -10.09 -3.64 15.59
N ARG A 25 -9.63 -4.88 15.69
CA ARG A 25 -8.32 -5.20 16.29
C ARG A 25 -7.17 -4.54 15.50
N THR A 26 -7.21 -4.60 14.18
CA THR A 26 -6.19 -4.00 13.33
C THR A 26 -6.17 -2.47 13.47
N VAL A 27 -7.33 -1.83 13.43
CA VAL A 27 -7.49 -0.39 13.63
C VAL A 27 -6.94 0.02 14.99
N SER A 28 -7.35 -0.68 16.07
CA SER A 28 -6.92 -0.38 17.44
C SER A 28 -5.41 -0.58 17.60
N LEU A 29 -4.87 -1.69 17.10
CA LEU A 29 -3.43 -1.96 17.17
C LEU A 29 -2.62 -0.91 16.40
N SER A 30 -3.04 -0.53 15.21
CA SER A 30 -2.35 0.49 14.42
C SER A 30 -2.40 1.87 15.09
N ARG A 31 -3.52 2.21 15.73
CA ARG A 31 -3.65 3.43 16.52
C ARG A 31 -2.68 3.43 17.70
N GLU A 32 -2.62 2.35 18.48
CA GLU A 32 -1.69 2.22 19.60
C GLU A 32 -0.23 2.27 19.15
N VAL A 33 0.10 1.65 18.03
CA VAL A 33 1.44 1.76 17.41
C VAL A 33 1.79 3.20 17.10
N SER A 34 0.86 3.97 16.56
CA SER A 34 1.06 5.40 16.24
C SER A 34 1.29 6.23 17.50
N ILE A 35 0.44 6.05 18.53
CA ILE A 35 0.53 6.77 19.80
C ILE A 35 1.85 6.46 20.50
N GLN A 36 2.16 5.17 20.65
CA GLN A 36 3.39 4.74 21.31
C GLN A 36 4.64 5.12 20.51
N GLY A 37 4.61 4.96 19.18
CA GLY A 37 5.73 5.33 18.30
C GLY A 37 6.04 6.83 18.39
N ARG A 38 5.02 7.69 18.39
CA ARG A 38 5.18 9.14 18.58
C ARG A 38 5.81 9.44 19.95
N ARG A 39 5.37 8.76 21.00
CA ARG A 39 5.94 8.91 22.35
C ARG A 39 7.42 8.54 22.39
N GLU A 40 7.82 7.43 21.75
CA GLU A 40 9.23 6.99 21.70
C GLU A 40 10.11 7.98 20.95
N VAL A 41 9.59 8.59 19.88
CA VAL A 41 10.31 9.65 19.14
C VAL A 41 10.44 10.93 19.98
N LEU A 42 9.37 11.36 20.64
CA LEU A 42 9.41 12.55 21.52
C LEU A 42 10.33 12.37 22.74
N LEU A 43 10.49 11.14 23.23
CA LEU A 43 11.45 10.80 24.30
C LEU A 43 12.89 10.66 23.78
N GLY A 44 13.14 10.84 22.49
CA GLY A 44 14.47 10.75 21.87
C GLY A 44 15.00 9.33 21.71
N LYS A 45 14.17 8.31 21.98
CA LYS A 45 14.56 6.90 21.79
C LYS A 45 14.53 6.48 20.32
N GLY A 46 13.54 6.92 19.57
CA GLY A 46 13.51 6.89 18.11
C GLY A 46 13.99 8.22 17.54
N LYS A 47 14.83 8.19 16.51
CA LYS A 47 15.36 9.41 15.92
C LYS A 47 14.36 10.13 15.03
N PHE A 48 13.50 9.38 14.38
CA PHE A 48 12.47 9.87 13.48
C PHE A 48 11.32 8.86 13.39
N GLY A 49 10.11 9.36 13.21
CA GLY A 49 8.93 8.53 12.96
C GLY A 49 7.75 9.40 12.57
N ILE A 50 7.07 9.01 11.52
CA ILE A 50 5.79 9.60 11.10
C ILE A 50 4.78 8.45 11.02
N PHE A 51 3.65 8.65 11.69
CA PHE A 51 2.64 7.61 11.86
C PHE A 51 1.33 7.99 11.18
N GLY A 52 0.50 6.98 10.92
CA GLY A 52 -0.74 7.11 10.17
C GLY A 52 -1.99 7.22 11.04
N ASP A 53 -1.88 7.71 12.27
CA ASP A 53 -3.02 7.90 13.17
C ASP A 53 -4.07 8.85 12.55
N GLY A 54 -5.35 8.53 12.76
CA GLY A 54 -6.47 9.19 12.11
C GLY A 54 -6.95 8.53 10.82
N LYS A 55 -6.12 7.68 10.20
CA LYS A 55 -6.33 7.11 8.85
C LYS A 55 -6.55 5.60 8.84
N GLU A 56 -6.83 4.99 10.02
CA GLU A 56 -6.85 3.53 10.15
C GLU A 56 -8.05 2.90 9.45
N LEU A 57 -9.24 3.43 9.68
CA LEU A 57 -10.46 2.83 9.16
C LEU A 57 -10.53 2.79 7.64
N PRO A 58 -10.28 3.90 6.89
CA PRO A 58 -10.31 3.86 5.44
C PRO A 58 -9.25 2.92 4.85
N GLN A 59 -8.10 2.75 5.52
CA GLN A 59 -7.06 1.83 5.08
C GLN A 59 -7.48 0.37 5.23
N VAL A 60 -8.17 0.00 6.32
CA VAL A 60 -8.74 -1.34 6.49
C VAL A 60 -9.81 -1.58 5.43
N VAL A 61 -10.70 -0.62 5.17
CA VAL A 61 -11.71 -0.75 4.11
C VAL A 61 -11.05 -0.94 2.75
N MET A 62 -10.02 -0.15 2.42
CA MET A 62 -9.25 -0.30 1.18
C MET A 62 -8.64 -1.70 1.05
N SER A 63 -8.12 -2.27 2.14
CA SER A 63 -7.49 -3.59 2.12
C SER A 63 -8.42 -4.71 1.66
N HIS A 64 -9.74 -4.58 1.89
CA HIS A 64 -10.72 -5.57 1.47
C HIS A 64 -10.94 -5.61 -0.05
N PHE A 65 -10.60 -4.52 -0.74
CA PHE A 65 -10.76 -4.41 -2.19
C PHE A 65 -9.44 -4.57 -2.96
N PHE A 66 -8.32 -4.47 -2.27
CA PHE A 66 -6.99 -4.66 -2.83
C PHE A 66 -6.72 -6.15 -3.08
N LYS A 67 -6.62 -6.55 -4.32
CA LYS A 67 -6.50 -7.96 -4.75
C LYS A 67 -5.05 -8.35 -4.98
N ASP A 68 -4.81 -9.66 -5.07
CA ASP A 68 -3.54 -10.16 -5.57
C ASP A 68 -3.38 -9.76 -7.05
N GLY A 69 -2.18 -9.35 -7.41
CA GLY A 69 -1.88 -8.74 -8.71
C GLY A 69 -1.96 -7.22 -8.71
N ASP A 70 -2.79 -6.60 -7.87
CA ASP A 70 -2.86 -5.14 -7.77
C ASP A 70 -1.54 -4.53 -7.27
N TYR A 71 -1.29 -3.28 -7.67
CA TYR A 71 -0.10 -2.53 -7.29
C TYR A 71 -0.45 -1.29 -6.47
N ARG A 72 0.26 -1.04 -5.36
CA ARG A 72 0.19 0.20 -4.61
C ARG A 72 1.40 1.09 -4.86
N SER A 73 1.16 2.34 -5.20
CA SER A 73 2.11 3.43 -5.12
C SER A 73 1.71 4.35 -3.98
N GLY A 74 2.32 4.13 -2.82
CA GLY A 74 1.91 4.75 -1.57
C GLY A 74 3.01 5.51 -0.86
N TYR A 75 2.75 5.82 0.40
CA TYR A 75 3.67 6.57 1.25
C TYR A 75 3.63 6.05 2.70
N TYR A 76 4.51 6.56 3.53
CA TYR A 76 4.83 6.07 4.87
C TYR A 76 3.66 6.01 5.87
N ARG A 77 2.52 6.66 5.61
CA ARG A 77 1.35 6.57 6.51
C ARG A 77 0.40 5.41 6.20
N ASP A 78 0.72 4.56 5.24
CA ASP A 78 -0.12 3.42 4.86
C ASP A 78 0.05 2.20 5.78
N GLN A 79 0.56 2.39 7.00
CA GLN A 79 0.87 1.31 7.92
C GLN A 79 -0.31 0.39 8.22
N THR A 80 -1.52 0.94 8.39
CA THR A 80 -2.72 0.15 8.72
C THR A 80 -3.13 -0.74 7.56
N LEU A 81 -3.02 -0.25 6.31
CA LEU A 81 -3.25 -1.04 5.11
C LEU A 81 -2.35 -2.28 5.08
N LEU A 82 -1.05 -2.08 5.34
CA LEU A 82 -0.07 -3.16 5.35
C LEU A 82 -0.28 -4.13 6.52
N MET A 83 -0.65 -3.62 7.69
CA MET A 83 -0.99 -4.45 8.86
C MET A 83 -2.25 -5.29 8.60
N SER A 84 -3.28 -4.74 7.98
CA SER A 84 -4.52 -5.46 7.66
C SER A 84 -4.32 -6.56 6.61
N GLN A 85 -3.26 -6.47 5.82
CA GLN A 85 -2.85 -7.47 4.84
C GLN A 85 -1.80 -8.46 5.40
N ASN A 86 -1.46 -8.38 6.68
CA ASN A 86 -0.43 -9.18 7.36
C ASN A 86 0.98 -9.04 6.73
N LEU A 87 1.27 -7.91 6.10
CA LEU A 87 2.55 -7.62 5.46
C LEU A 87 3.50 -6.84 6.38
N LEU A 88 2.96 -6.17 7.40
CA LEU A 88 3.71 -5.35 8.34
C LEU A 88 3.16 -5.58 9.76
N SER A 89 4.03 -5.84 10.71
CA SER A 89 3.68 -6.00 12.11
C SER A 89 4.09 -4.79 12.96
N ALA A 90 3.47 -4.62 14.11
CA ALA A 90 3.88 -3.62 15.11
C ALA A 90 5.36 -3.74 15.47
N ARG A 91 5.87 -4.98 15.58
CA ARG A 91 7.29 -5.25 15.88
C ARG A 91 8.21 -4.69 14.81
N GLU A 92 7.89 -4.89 13.54
CA GLU A 92 8.68 -4.39 12.41
C GLU A 92 8.65 -2.87 12.33
N ILE A 93 7.50 -2.24 12.63
CA ILE A 93 7.40 -0.77 12.71
C ILE A 93 8.33 -0.23 13.81
N PHE A 94 8.31 -0.81 15.00
CA PHE A 94 9.21 -0.37 16.07
C PHE A 94 10.68 -0.70 15.79
N ALA A 95 10.97 -1.82 15.13
CA ALA A 95 12.32 -2.12 14.67
C ALA A 95 12.85 -1.02 13.73
N ALA A 96 12.01 -0.52 12.82
CA ALA A 96 12.35 0.60 11.96
C ALA A 96 12.52 1.92 12.74
N VAL A 97 11.64 2.22 13.70
CA VAL A 97 11.73 3.42 14.56
C VAL A 97 13.05 3.44 15.36
N TYR A 98 13.50 2.30 15.84
CA TYR A 98 14.75 2.18 16.58
C TYR A 98 16.00 1.96 15.72
N GLY A 99 15.83 1.85 14.40
CA GLY A 99 16.93 1.60 13.46
C GLY A 99 17.62 0.25 13.71
N HIS A 100 16.83 -0.81 13.94
CA HIS A 100 17.37 -2.13 14.27
C HIS A 100 18.16 -2.70 13.07
N PRO A 101 19.44 -3.10 13.25
CA PRO A 101 20.31 -3.45 12.12
C PRO A 101 20.03 -4.85 11.54
N ASP A 102 19.35 -5.72 12.28
CA ASP A 102 19.07 -7.09 11.87
C ASP A 102 17.80 -7.14 11.00
N LYS A 103 17.96 -7.64 9.78
CA LYS A 103 16.88 -7.82 8.81
C LYS A 103 15.83 -8.86 9.21
N LEU A 104 16.06 -9.67 10.22
CA LEU A 104 15.01 -10.53 10.79
C LEU A 104 13.93 -9.70 11.50
N TYR A 105 14.26 -8.51 11.97
CA TYR A 105 13.37 -7.62 12.68
C TYR A 105 12.96 -6.40 11.86
N GLU A 106 13.90 -5.76 11.19
CA GLU A 106 13.67 -4.64 10.28
C GLU A 106 13.96 -5.09 8.84
N LYS A 107 12.93 -5.62 8.18
CA LYS A 107 13.04 -6.29 6.88
C LYS A 107 13.29 -5.33 5.71
N MET A 108 12.92 -4.05 5.85
CA MET A 108 12.96 -3.09 4.75
C MET A 108 14.39 -2.66 4.43
N SER A 109 15.17 -2.31 5.45
CA SER A 109 16.50 -1.71 5.22
C SER A 109 17.59 -2.17 6.17
N GLY A 110 17.26 -2.94 7.22
CA GLY A 110 18.19 -3.22 8.30
C GLY A 110 18.61 -1.93 9.03
N GLY A 111 17.64 -1.08 9.34
CA GLY A 111 17.82 0.16 10.10
C GLY A 111 18.48 1.31 9.34
N ARG A 112 18.62 1.22 8.00
CA ARG A 112 19.33 2.24 7.20
C ARG A 112 18.41 3.32 6.62
N GLN A 113 17.11 3.07 6.56
CA GLN A 113 16.11 4.02 6.09
C GLN A 113 15.32 4.60 7.26
N MET A 114 14.64 5.72 7.01
CA MET A 114 13.64 6.23 7.93
C MET A 114 12.46 5.25 8.01
N ALA A 115 11.80 5.20 9.15
CA ALA A 115 10.60 4.39 9.37
C ALA A 115 9.53 4.65 8.29
N GLY A 116 8.82 3.60 7.90
CA GLY A 116 7.68 3.69 7.01
C GLY A 116 7.96 3.59 5.52
N HIS A 117 9.13 3.13 5.10
CA HIS A 117 9.44 2.86 3.70
C HIS A 117 9.27 1.37 3.38
N PHE A 118 8.03 0.94 3.30
CA PHE A 118 7.68 -0.45 3.03
C PHE A 118 7.67 -0.77 1.54
N LEU A 119 8.03 -2.01 1.21
CA LEU A 119 7.88 -2.61 -0.11
C LEU A 119 7.62 -4.11 -0.01
N THR A 120 7.00 -4.70 -1.02
CA THR A 120 7.03 -6.15 -1.24
C THR A 120 8.15 -6.52 -2.21
N ASN A 121 8.78 -7.67 -1.99
CA ASN A 121 9.84 -8.12 -2.89
C ASN A 121 9.27 -8.47 -4.26
N THR A 122 9.98 -8.09 -5.30
CA THR A 122 9.66 -8.41 -6.70
C THR A 122 10.58 -9.48 -7.27
N ILE A 123 11.69 -9.73 -6.59
CA ILE A 123 12.66 -10.78 -6.93
C ILE A 123 12.91 -11.67 -5.71
N ASP A 124 13.24 -12.93 -5.95
CA ASP A 124 13.66 -13.89 -4.94
C ASP A 124 15.15 -13.77 -4.59
N GLU A 125 15.64 -14.61 -3.68
CA GLU A 125 17.04 -14.65 -3.26
C GLU A 125 18.03 -15.07 -4.37
N ASN A 126 17.52 -15.69 -5.44
CA ASN A 126 18.28 -16.09 -6.62
C ASN A 126 18.20 -15.05 -7.75
N ASN A 127 17.66 -13.87 -7.51
CA ASN A 127 17.42 -12.81 -8.48
C ASN A 127 16.43 -13.16 -9.60
N ASN A 128 15.53 -14.13 -9.39
CA ASN A 128 14.44 -14.41 -10.32
C ASN A 128 13.22 -13.56 -9.97
N TRP A 129 12.46 -13.15 -10.99
CA TRP A 129 11.19 -12.49 -10.79
C TRP A 129 10.20 -13.41 -10.06
N ILE A 130 9.67 -12.93 -8.93
CA ILE A 130 8.53 -13.54 -8.24
C ILE A 130 7.28 -13.33 -9.10
N ASP A 131 6.34 -14.27 -9.04
CA ASP A 131 5.02 -14.12 -9.66
C ASP A 131 4.21 -13.03 -8.94
N GLN A 132 4.22 -11.84 -9.50
CA GLN A 132 3.54 -10.67 -8.94
C GLN A 132 2.01 -10.74 -9.12
N THR A 133 1.52 -11.64 -9.95
CA THR A 133 0.06 -11.83 -10.13
C THR A 133 -0.59 -12.58 -8.98
N SER A 134 0.20 -13.24 -8.15
CA SER A 134 -0.24 -14.05 -7.02
C SER A 134 0.02 -13.40 -5.65
N GLN A 135 0.50 -12.16 -5.63
CA GLN A 135 0.77 -11.41 -4.39
C GLN A 135 0.19 -9.98 -4.46
N LYS A 136 0.06 -9.35 -3.30
CA LYS A 136 -0.21 -7.91 -3.19
C LYS A 136 1.08 -7.14 -3.40
N ASN A 137 1.12 -6.29 -4.44
CA ASN A 137 2.35 -5.60 -4.80
C ASN A 137 2.37 -4.18 -4.21
N HIS A 138 3.25 -3.97 -3.26
CA HIS A 138 3.51 -2.65 -2.69
C HIS A 138 4.87 -2.17 -3.16
N ILE A 139 4.87 -1.16 -4.02
CA ILE A 139 6.10 -0.54 -4.47
C ILE A 139 6.64 0.34 -3.35
N SER A 140 7.96 0.43 -3.22
CA SER A 140 8.63 1.15 -2.14
C SER A 140 8.01 2.53 -1.89
N ASP A 141 7.71 2.80 -0.64
CA ASP A 141 7.23 4.12 -0.25
C ASP A 141 8.23 5.21 -0.63
N ILE A 142 7.72 6.42 -0.91
CA ILE A 142 8.52 7.57 -1.31
C ILE A 142 8.36 8.67 -0.26
N SER A 143 9.47 9.28 0.18
CA SER A 143 9.47 10.39 1.12
C SER A 143 9.14 11.75 0.49
N PRO A 144 9.65 12.11 -0.72
CA PRO A 144 9.31 13.39 -1.34
C PRO A 144 7.80 13.51 -1.57
N THR A 145 7.25 14.65 -1.16
CA THR A 145 5.81 14.90 -1.14
C THR A 145 5.17 14.70 -2.52
N ALA A 146 4.16 13.83 -2.59
CA ALA A 146 3.38 13.48 -3.78
C ALA A 146 4.16 12.76 -4.91
N SER A 147 5.45 12.41 -4.74
CA SER A 147 6.24 11.76 -5.80
C SER A 147 5.72 10.38 -6.21
N GLN A 148 4.99 9.70 -5.34
CA GLN A 148 4.34 8.43 -5.65
C GLN A 148 3.27 8.55 -6.75
N MET A 149 2.75 9.75 -7.01
CA MET A 149 1.68 9.97 -7.98
C MET A 149 2.14 9.76 -9.43
N SER A 150 3.36 10.19 -9.78
CA SER A 150 3.91 9.93 -11.12
C SER A 150 4.10 8.44 -11.39
N ARG A 151 4.58 7.69 -10.39
CA ARG A 151 4.73 6.24 -10.49
C ARG A 151 3.37 5.51 -10.60
N LEU A 152 2.34 6.01 -9.92
CA LEU A 152 0.97 5.51 -10.06
C LEU A 152 0.51 5.52 -11.52
N VAL A 153 0.76 6.62 -12.24
CA VAL A 153 0.45 6.73 -13.67
C VAL A 153 1.16 5.63 -14.47
N GLY A 154 2.45 5.41 -14.19
CA GLY A 154 3.23 4.35 -14.85
C GLY A 154 2.66 2.95 -14.62
N LEU A 155 2.27 2.64 -13.38
CA LEU A 155 1.67 1.34 -13.02
C LEU A 155 0.32 1.12 -13.73
N GLY A 156 -0.55 2.13 -13.73
CA GLY A 156 -1.83 2.04 -14.44
C GLY A 156 -1.65 1.95 -15.95
N LEU A 157 -0.67 2.66 -16.51
CA LEU A 157 -0.35 2.57 -17.94
C LEU A 157 0.18 1.18 -18.31
N ALA A 158 1.04 0.59 -17.49
CA ALA A 158 1.53 -0.77 -17.69
C ALA A 158 0.36 -1.78 -17.74
N SER A 159 -0.59 -1.72 -16.80
CA SER A 159 -1.79 -2.56 -16.81
C SER A 159 -2.59 -2.40 -18.11
N LYS A 160 -2.78 -1.17 -18.58
CA LYS A 160 -3.45 -0.90 -19.87
C LYS A 160 -2.69 -1.46 -21.07
N ILE A 161 -1.36 -1.37 -21.07
CA ILE A 161 -0.51 -1.92 -22.14
C ILE A 161 -0.63 -3.45 -22.16
N TYR A 162 -0.53 -4.12 -21.01
CA TYR A 162 -0.71 -5.58 -20.92
C TYR A 162 -2.09 -6.03 -21.40
N ARG A 163 -3.14 -5.24 -21.15
CA ARG A 163 -4.50 -5.54 -21.64
C ARG A 163 -4.61 -5.48 -23.16
N ASN A 164 -3.88 -4.59 -23.79
CA ASN A 164 -4.00 -4.29 -25.23
C ASN A 164 -2.90 -4.92 -26.08
N SER A 165 -1.93 -5.60 -25.47
CA SER A 165 -0.76 -6.11 -26.16
C SER A 165 -0.35 -7.45 -25.60
N SER A 166 0.05 -8.38 -26.47
CA SER A 166 0.68 -9.63 -26.07
C SER A 166 2.19 -9.42 -25.92
N ILE A 167 2.67 -9.39 -24.70
CA ILE A 167 4.09 -9.19 -24.39
C ILE A 167 4.64 -10.49 -23.84
N SER A 168 5.60 -11.08 -24.53
CA SER A 168 6.28 -12.32 -24.08
C SER A 168 7.00 -12.06 -22.75
N GLY A 169 6.85 -12.98 -21.79
CA GLY A 169 7.46 -12.87 -20.46
C GLY A 169 6.68 -12.01 -19.46
N SER A 170 5.47 -11.56 -19.84
CA SER A 170 4.64 -10.74 -18.96
C SER A 170 3.81 -11.53 -17.96
N GLU A 171 3.80 -12.84 -18.02
CA GLU A 171 2.91 -13.73 -17.26
C GLU A 171 3.12 -13.62 -15.75
N LYS A 172 4.34 -13.27 -15.33
CA LYS A 172 4.67 -13.00 -13.91
C LYS A 172 4.26 -11.61 -13.42
N PHE A 173 3.88 -10.72 -14.31
CA PHE A 173 3.59 -9.31 -13.98
C PHE A 173 2.13 -8.93 -14.14
N SER A 174 1.39 -9.65 -14.99
CA SER A 174 0.02 -9.30 -15.33
C SER A 174 -0.82 -10.50 -15.73
N LYS A 175 -2.09 -10.47 -15.31
CA LYS A 175 -3.18 -11.34 -15.80
C LYS A 175 -4.06 -10.54 -16.76
N ASN A 176 -3.62 -10.41 -18.01
CA ASN A 176 -4.36 -9.70 -19.06
C ASN A 176 -4.67 -8.22 -18.72
N GLY A 177 -3.83 -7.55 -17.95
CA GLY A 177 -4.03 -6.16 -17.56
C GLY A 177 -5.25 -5.94 -16.67
N ASN A 178 -5.62 -6.91 -15.84
CA ASN A 178 -6.75 -6.80 -14.92
C ASN A 178 -6.37 -6.12 -13.59
N GLU A 179 -5.09 -5.90 -13.35
CA GLU A 179 -4.55 -5.26 -12.18
C GLU A 179 -4.97 -3.79 -12.10
N VAL A 180 -5.26 -3.34 -10.90
CA VAL A 180 -5.54 -1.94 -10.59
C VAL A 180 -4.33 -1.32 -9.89
N ALA A 181 -3.98 -0.10 -10.27
CA ALA A 181 -2.96 0.66 -9.58
C ALA A 181 -3.62 1.57 -8.53
N TRP A 182 -3.23 1.40 -7.26
CA TRP A 182 -3.76 2.12 -6.11
C TRP A 182 -2.76 3.18 -5.67
N GLY A 183 -3.16 4.43 -5.71
CA GLY A 183 -2.40 5.57 -5.20
C GLY A 183 -2.93 6.03 -3.86
N THR A 184 -2.05 6.25 -2.89
CA THR A 184 -2.40 6.86 -1.61
C THR A 184 -1.64 8.16 -1.42
N ILE A 185 -2.30 9.18 -0.90
CA ILE A 185 -1.72 10.52 -0.71
C ILE A 185 -2.39 11.23 0.48
N GLY A 186 -1.63 12.00 1.22
CA GLY A 186 -2.19 12.87 2.26
C GLY A 186 -2.88 14.10 1.66
N ASN A 187 -3.92 14.60 2.32
CA ASN A 187 -4.70 15.76 1.90
C ASN A 187 -3.83 16.98 1.59
N ALA A 188 -2.91 17.36 2.47
CA ALA A 188 -2.01 18.49 2.24
C ALA A 188 -1.12 18.30 1.01
N SER A 189 -0.75 17.06 0.69
CA SER A 189 0.11 16.74 -0.46
C SER A 189 -0.63 16.88 -1.80
N THR A 190 -1.96 16.93 -1.81
CA THR A 190 -2.74 17.18 -3.03
C THR A 190 -2.54 18.58 -3.60
N SER A 191 -1.99 19.52 -2.82
CA SER A 191 -1.61 20.85 -3.30
C SER A 191 -0.36 20.87 -4.18
N GLN A 192 0.36 19.76 -4.28
CA GLN A 192 1.54 19.67 -5.15
C GLN A 192 1.14 19.59 -6.63
N GLY A 193 1.84 20.31 -7.50
CA GLY A 193 1.57 20.31 -8.94
C GLY A 193 1.54 18.91 -9.55
N ILE A 194 2.45 18.03 -9.14
CA ILE A 194 2.52 16.64 -9.61
C ILE A 194 1.23 15.83 -9.33
N PHE A 195 0.45 16.18 -8.32
CA PHE A 195 -0.84 15.55 -8.06
C PHE A 195 -1.82 15.82 -9.20
N PHE A 196 -1.98 17.10 -9.60
CA PHE A 196 -2.87 17.49 -10.69
C PHE A 196 -2.42 16.94 -12.03
N GLU A 197 -1.11 16.95 -12.29
CA GLU A 197 -0.51 16.33 -13.48
C GLU A 197 -0.85 14.83 -13.56
N ALA A 198 -0.70 14.10 -12.45
CA ALA A 198 -0.99 12.68 -12.38
C ALA A 198 -2.50 12.39 -12.56
N VAL A 199 -3.38 13.15 -11.92
CA VAL A 199 -4.83 13.00 -12.07
C VAL A 199 -5.24 13.26 -13.52
N ASN A 200 -4.73 14.33 -14.13
CA ASN A 200 -4.96 14.63 -15.54
C ASN A 200 -4.46 13.50 -16.45
N ALA A 201 -3.24 13.01 -16.22
CA ALA A 201 -2.68 11.90 -16.98
C ALA A 201 -3.50 10.61 -16.85
N CYS A 202 -3.98 10.27 -15.65
CA CYS A 202 -4.87 9.13 -15.45
C CYS A 202 -6.16 9.25 -16.28
N GLY A 203 -6.76 10.43 -16.33
CA GLY A 203 -7.96 10.70 -17.10
C GLY A 203 -7.71 10.64 -18.62
N VAL A 204 -6.69 11.34 -19.10
CA VAL A 204 -6.34 11.38 -20.53
C VAL A 204 -5.95 10.00 -21.05
N LEU A 205 -5.15 9.27 -20.29
CA LEU A 205 -4.70 7.94 -20.67
C LEU A 205 -5.75 6.85 -20.40
N GLN A 206 -6.82 7.15 -19.66
CA GLN A 206 -7.88 6.20 -19.29
C GLN A 206 -7.30 4.91 -18.72
N ILE A 207 -6.47 5.03 -17.70
CA ILE A 207 -5.75 3.93 -17.05
C ILE A 207 -6.49 3.46 -15.79
N PRO A 208 -6.37 2.16 -15.41
CA PRO A 208 -7.05 1.59 -14.24
C PRO A 208 -6.37 2.00 -12.94
N THR A 209 -6.71 3.18 -12.43
CA THR A 209 -6.15 3.73 -11.20
C THR A 209 -7.24 4.10 -10.20
N ILE A 210 -6.94 3.92 -8.92
CA ILE A 210 -7.72 4.43 -7.79
C ILE A 210 -6.80 5.33 -6.98
N ILE A 211 -7.26 6.54 -6.65
CA ILE A 211 -6.54 7.48 -5.81
C ILE A 211 -7.31 7.65 -4.50
N SER A 212 -6.66 7.32 -3.39
CA SER A 212 -7.20 7.51 -2.04
C SER A 212 -6.48 8.67 -1.38
N VAL A 213 -7.23 9.71 -1.04
CA VAL A 213 -6.72 10.85 -0.27
C VAL A 213 -7.01 10.59 1.21
N TRP A 214 -5.94 10.53 2.02
CA TRP A 214 -6.05 10.39 3.47
C TRP A 214 -6.17 11.77 4.12
N ASP A 215 -7.39 12.09 4.53
CA ASP A 215 -7.72 13.31 5.25
C ASP A 215 -7.89 13.02 6.75
N ASP A 216 -7.48 13.96 7.63
CA ASP A 216 -7.53 13.86 9.09
C ASP A 216 -8.01 15.17 9.73
#